data_296ef3aae4b305e6c4367d87e6e235d4
#
_entry.id   296ef3aae4b305e6c4367d87e6e235d4
#
_cell.length_a   1.000
_cell.length_b   1.000
_cell.length_c   1.000
_cell.angle_alpha   90.00
_cell.angle_beta   90.00
_cell.angle_gamma   90.00
#
_symmetry.space_group_name_H-M   'P 1'
#
loop_
_entity.id
_entity.type
_entity.pdbx_description
1 polymer ?
#
loop_
_entity_poly.entity_id
_entity_poly.type
_entity_poly.pdbx_seq_one_letter_code
_entity_poly.pdbx_strand_id
1 'polypeptide(L)'
;MAVERLIHDLCSPECAGRRPGTPGGRAARALVLGALRDAGLDPFEQAVPACGGANVLATVPGDEPGWVVVGAHFDHLGTVGKDVFWGADDNAAAVAVLVEVARTLARERAGRGVIVAAFDGEEPPFFMTGAMGSQAFVAAPPVPRETIDFMVCMDLVGHRLGSALVPDDVGDTLFALGAERSAGTAPLVATLKRTTPGVIVRRADADIIPPLSDYDAFWRARIPFLFLSAGRSRVYHTPEDTPDKLDLPKIAATARWLATFVRATRERAEPIAFAEHGCGEAATLDEVGELLHTLAPLSVLAEAALPGVARLRAACDRTGRLPDALQPELTDLVMKLESGLAG
;
A
#
# COMPACT_ATOMS: atom_id res chain seq x y z
N MET A 1 11.23 9.11 16.00
CA MET A 1 12.64 8.95 15.54
C MET A 1 12.77 9.32 14.07
N ALA A 2 13.58 8.67 13.19
CA ALA A 2 13.72 9.14 11.79
C ALA A 2 12.40 9.05 10.99
N VAL A 3 11.65 7.95 11.17
CA VAL A 3 10.32 7.74 10.55
C VAL A 3 9.32 8.82 10.98
N GLU A 4 9.14 9.01 12.25
CA GLU A 4 8.24 10.01 12.83
C GLU A 4 8.60 11.43 12.38
N ARG A 5 9.88 11.77 12.37
CA ARG A 5 10.34 13.07 11.91
C ARG A 5 9.97 13.32 10.45
N LEU A 6 10.20 12.34 9.56
CA LEU A 6 9.86 12.48 8.14
C LEU A 6 8.36 12.72 7.95
N ILE A 7 7.50 12.01 8.70
CA ILE A 7 6.05 12.21 8.66
C ILE A 7 5.71 13.67 9.07
N HIS A 8 6.25 14.15 10.19
CA HIS A 8 6.01 15.53 10.63
C HIS A 8 6.53 16.56 9.63
N ASP A 9 7.71 16.33 9.04
CA ASP A 9 8.29 17.24 8.05
C ASP A 9 7.42 17.29 6.77
N LEU A 10 6.89 16.15 6.30
CA LEU A 10 5.96 16.09 5.17
C LEU A 10 4.58 16.72 5.47
N CYS A 11 4.15 16.71 6.71
CA CYS A 11 2.92 17.35 7.19
C CYS A 11 3.16 18.77 7.72
N SER A 12 4.28 19.41 7.36
CA SER A 12 4.62 20.76 7.82
C SER A 12 3.97 21.87 7.02
N PRO A 13 3.89 23.10 7.56
CA PRO A 13 3.42 24.27 6.81
C PRO A 13 4.23 24.56 5.55
N GLU A 14 5.52 24.21 5.50
CA GLU A 14 6.40 24.36 4.35
C GLU A 14 5.96 23.48 3.19
N CYS A 15 5.45 22.27 3.48
CA CYS A 15 4.88 21.36 2.49
C CYS A 15 3.44 21.73 2.11
N ALA A 16 2.71 22.44 2.98
CA ALA A 16 1.37 22.96 2.71
C ALA A 16 0.44 21.95 1.99
N GLY A 17 0.45 20.70 2.43
CA GLY A 17 -0.31 19.60 1.82
C GLY A 17 0.28 19.06 0.51
N ARG A 18 1.51 19.37 0.16
CA ARG A 18 2.36 18.68 -0.85
C ARG A 18 1.78 18.53 -2.27
N ARG A 19 0.89 19.42 -2.68
CA ARG A 19 0.27 19.30 -4.00
C ARG A 19 1.32 19.37 -5.13
N PRO A 20 1.26 18.50 -6.15
CA PRO A 20 2.14 18.52 -7.30
C PRO A 20 2.22 19.90 -7.98
N GLY A 21 3.40 20.26 -8.48
CA GLY A 21 3.62 21.55 -9.17
C GLY A 21 3.69 22.78 -8.27
N THR A 22 3.36 22.68 -6.97
CA THR A 22 3.39 23.79 -6.01
C THR A 22 4.76 23.93 -5.30
N PRO A 23 5.02 25.05 -4.60
CA PRO A 23 6.18 25.17 -3.72
C PRO A 23 6.19 24.07 -2.64
N GLY A 24 5.04 23.73 -2.04
CA GLY A 24 4.90 22.67 -1.03
C GLY A 24 5.24 21.28 -1.58
N GLY A 25 4.77 20.94 -2.78
CA GLY A 25 5.15 19.68 -3.45
C GLY A 25 6.66 19.60 -3.72
N ARG A 26 7.30 20.74 -4.10
CA ARG A 26 8.76 20.77 -4.27
C ARG A 26 9.50 20.61 -2.94
N ALA A 27 8.99 21.20 -1.85
CA ALA A 27 9.56 21.02 -0.51
C ALA A 27 9.46 19.56 -0.05
N ALA A 28 8.30 18.92 -0.21
CA ALA A 28 8.12 17.51 0.11
C ALA A 28 9.05 16.60 -0.70
N ARG A 29 9.19 16.86 -2.02
CA ARG A 29 10.13 16.12 -2.87
C ARG A 29 11.57 16.25 -2.38
N ALA A 30 11.99 17.44 -1.96
CA ALA A 30 13.33 17.66 -1.41
C ALA A 30 13.55 16.90 -0.09
N LEU A 31 12.50 16.78 0.77
CA LEU A 31 12.54 15.96 1.99
C LEU A 31 12.70 14.48 1.66
N VAL A 32 11.97 13.96 0.69
CA VAL A 32 12.08 12.55 0.28
C VAL A 32 13.46 12.25 -0.31
N LEU A 33 13.99 13.13 -1.17
CA LEU A 33 15.36 13.02 -1.68
C LEU A 33 16.38 12.99 -0.53
N GLY A 34 16.27 13.90 0.44
CA GLY A 34 17.14 13.95 1.63
C GLY A 34 17.05 12.66 2.44
N ALA A 35 15.83 12.18 2.74
CA ALA A 35 15.61 10.98 3.53
C ALA A 35 16.18 9.71 2.88
N LEU A 36 16.11 9.60 1.54
CA LEU A 36 16.72 8.47 0.82
C LEU A 36 18.25 8.57 0.79
N ARG A 37 18.84 9.77 0.70
CA ARG A 37 20.30 9.95 0.87
C ARG A 37 20.74 9.55 2.27
N ASP A 38 20.02 9.97 3.30
CA ASP A 38 20.30 9.60 4.70
C ASP A 38 20.10 8.09 4.94
N ALA A 39 19.29 7.41 4.12
CA ALA A 39 19.18 5.96 4.10
C ALA A 39 20.37 5.27 3.40
N GLY A 40 21.28 6.02 2.79
CA GLY A 40 22.49 5.50 2.14
C GLY A 40 22.30 5.17 0.66
N LEU A 41 21.28 5.76 0.01
CA LEU A 41 21.01 5.60 -1.41
C LEU A 41 21.42 6.85 -2.20
N ASP A 42 21.47 6.72 -3.53
CA ASP A 42 21.67 7.83 -4.47
C ASP A 42 20.36 8.09 -5.25
N PRO A 43 19.42 8.89 -4.69
CA PRO A 43 18.15 9.15 -5.32
C PRO A 43 18.26 10.17 -6.46
N PHE A 44 17.40 10.00 -7.45
CA PHE A 44 17.26 10.90 -8.59
C PHE A 44 15.78 11.21 -8.87
N GLU A 45 15.55 12.29 -9.62
CA GLU A 45 14.21 12.69 -10.03
C GLU A 45 13.86 12.15 -11.41
N GLN A 46 12.63 11.68 -11.57
CA GLN A 46 12.00 11.39 -12.85
C GLN A 46 10.88 12.40 -13.07
N ALA A 47 11.03 13.28 -14.04
CA ALA A 47 10.02 14.31 -14.32
C ALA A 47 8.65 13.69 -14.67
N VAL A 48 7.58 14.27 -14.12
CA VAL A 48 6.17 13.96 -14.42
C VAL A 48 5.51 15.26 -14.92
N PRO A 49 5.77 15.67 -16.17
CA PRO A 49 5.34 16.99 -16.66
C PRO A 49 3.83 17.18 -16.62
N ALA A 50 3.06 16.11 -16.74
CA ALA A 50 1.60 16.15 -16.78
C ALA A 50 0.97 16.59 -15.44
N CYS A 51 1.60 16.34 -14.30
CA CYS A 51 1.20 16.88 -13.01
C CYS A 51 2.05 18.09 -12.57
N GLY A 52 3.07 18.46 -13.35
CA GLY A 52 4.03 19.54 -13.00
C GLY A 52 5.00 19.16 -11.89
N GLY A 53 5.14 17.88 -11.59
CA GLY A 53 5.94 17.30 -10.52
C GLY A 53 7.06 16.39 -11.00
N ALA A 54 7.57 15.56 -10.10
CA ALA A 54 8.54 14.51 -10.41
C ALA A 54 8.51 13.40 -9.36
N ASN A 55 8.62 12.14 -9.80
CA ASN A 55 8.91 11.02 -8.92
C ASN A 55 10.30 11.13 -8.32
N VAL A 56 10.48 10.61 -7.11
CA VAL A 56 11.79 10.38 -6.50
C VAL A 56 12.10 8.90 -6.52
N LEU A 57 13.14 8.53 -7.23
CA LEU A 57 13.54 7.14 -7.44
C LEU A 57 14.94 6.90 -6.87
N ALA A 58 15.15 5.68 -6.36
CA ALA A 58 16.48 5.20 -6.00
C ALA A 58 16.58 3.70 -6.29
N THR A 59 17.79 3.19 -6.46
CA THR A 59 18.02 1.76 -6.74
C THR A 59 18.96 1.14 -5.72
N VAL A 60 18.66 -0.11 -5.34
CA VAL A 60 19.56 -1.01 -4.63
C VAL A 60 19.88 -2.14 -5.58
N PRO A 61 21.09 -2.20 -6.17
CA PRO A 61 21.46 -3.26 -7.09
C PRO A 61 21.46 -4.64 -6.41
N GLY A 62 20.98 -5.65 -7.13
CA GLY A 62 21.08 -7.06 -6.73
C GLY A 62 22.25 -7.77 -7.41
N ASP A 63 22.45 -9.03 -7.07
CA ASP A 63 23.42 -9.94 -7.71
C ASP A 63 22.75 -10.91 -8.71
N GLU A 64 21.40 -10.89 -8.77
CA GLU A 64 20.60 -11.63 -9.73
C GLU A 64 19.88 -10.69 -10.71
N PRO A 65 19.55 -11.13 -11.93
CA PRO A 65 18.75 -10.36 -12.87
C PRO A 65 17.35 -10.08 -12.35
N GLY A 66 16.79 -8.93 -12.74
CA GLY A 66 15.42 -8.52 -12.40
C GLY A 66 15.35 -7.49 -11.28
N TRP A 67 14.15 -6.92 -11.10
CA TRP A 67 13.89 -5.83 -10.17
C TRP A 67 12.55 -5.99 -9.47
N VAL A 68 12.54 -5.67 -8.19
CA VAL A 68 11.33 -5.49 -7.38
C VAL A 68 11.14 -4.00 -7.12
N VAL A 69 9.96 -3.46 -7.42
CA VAL A 69 9.61 -2.07 -7.11
C VAL A 69 8.92 -2.02 -5.75
N VAL A 70 9.31 -1.08 -4.90
CA VAL A 70 8.59 -0.74 -3.67
C VAL A 70 8.19 0.72 -3.80
N GLY A 71 6.90 1.02 -3.73
CA GLY A 71 6.38 2.34 -4.02
C GLY A 71 5.30 2.84 -3.08
N ALA A 72 5.24 4.18 -2.95
CA ALA A 72 4.17 4.94 -2.31
C ALA A 72 4.14 6.33 -2.93
N HIS A 73 2.98 6.98 -3.02
CA HIS A 73 2.95 8.39 -3.42
C HIS A 73 3.32 9.30 -2.26
N PHE A 74 3.90 10.47 -2.57
CA PHE A 74 4.26 11.45 -1.54
C PHE A 74 3.48 12.75 -1.65
N ASP A 75 2.76 12.97 -2.76
CA ASP A 75 1.87 14.12 -2.93
C ASP A 75 0.61 13.99 -2.06
N HIS A 76 -0.14 15.08 -1.93
CA HIS A 76 -1.46 15.12 -1.34
C HIS A 76 -2.25 16.33 -1.88
N LEU A 77 -3.48 16.55 -1.39
CA LEU A 77 -4.47 17.48 -1.93
C LEU A 77 -4.04 18.96 -1.88
N GLY A 78 -3.08 19.31 -1.03
CA GLY A 78 -2.62 20.69 -0.90
C GLY A 78 -3.49 21.56 0.00
N THR A 79 -3.68 22.80 -0.39
CA THR A 79 -4.53 23.77 0.32
C THR A 79 -5.76 24.09 -0.51
N VAL A 80 -6.95 23.99 0.09
CA VAL A 80 -8.23 24.33 -0.53
C VAL A 80 -8.92 25.41 0.32
N GLY A 81 -9.04 26.60 -0.23
CA GLY A 81 -9.52 27.76 0.53
C GLY A 81 -8.57 28.12 1.68
N LYS A 82 -9.02 27.99 2.91
CA LYS A 82 -8.22 28.21 4.14
C LYS A 82 -7.69 26.91 4.77
N ASP A 83 -8.14 25.77 4.29
CA ASP A 83 -7.87 24.48 4.90
C ASP A 83 -6.68 23.80 4.21
N VAL A 84 -5.73 23.35 5.01
CA VAL A 84 -4.58 22.54 4.55
C VAL A 84 -4.89 21.08 4.80
N PHE A 85 -4.76 20.26 3.76
CA PHE A 85 -4.90 18.82 3.85
C PHE A 85 -3.52 18.22 4.10
N TRP A 86 -3.26 17.75 5.32
CA TRP A 86 -1.92 17.37 5.76
C TRP A 86 -1.48 16.00 5.24
N GLY A 87 -2.42 15.06 5.08
CA GLY A 87 -2.15 13.75 4.50
C GLY A 87 -1.12 12.94 5.29
N ALA A 88 -1.32 12.79 6.60
CA ALA A 88 -0.41 12.03 7.44
C ALA A 88 -0.50 10.53 7.18
N ASP A 89 -1.72 9.99 7.15
CA ASP A 89 -1.98 8.62 6.75
C ASP A 89 -1.95 8.48 5.22
N ASP A 90 -2.43 9.50 4.54
CA ASP A 90 -2.51 9.60 3.08
C ASP A 90 -1.52 10.64 2.51
N ASN A 91 -0.27 10.35 2.25
CA ASN A 91 0.35 9.04 2.35
C ASN A 91 1.76 9.16 2.98
N ALA A 92 1.96 10.18 3.88
CA ALA A 92 3.27 10.42 4.52
C ALA A 92 3.74 9.20 5.33
N ALA A 93 2.81 8.45 5.94
CA ALA A 93 3.11 7.22 6.68
C ALA A 93 3.74 6.14 5.76
N ALA A 94 3.17 5.91 4.57
CA ALA A 94 3.72 4.96 3.61
C ALA A 94 5.07 5.41 3.04
N VAL A 95 5.27 6.72 2.82
CA VAL A 95 6.60 7.26 2.45
C VAL A 95 7.63 6.98 3.53
N ALA A 96 7.26 7.12 4.81
CA ALA A 96 8.17 6.81 5.91
C ALA A 96 8.50 5.31 5.99
N VAL A 97 7.51 4.42 5.75
CA VAL A 97 7.74 2.97 5.60
C VAL A 97 8.68 2.69 4.43
N LEU A 98 8.46 3.33 3.27
CA LEU A 98 9.28 3.20 2.07
C LEU A 98 10.76 3.53 2.36
N VAL A 99 11.03 4.65 3.03
CA VAL A 99 12.39 5.08 3.39
C VAL A 99 13.04 4.12 4.38
N GLU A 100 12.29 3.59 5.34
CA GLU A 100 12.83 2.63 6.33
C GLU A 100 13.15 1.27 5.70
N VAL A 101 12.32 0.79 4.77
CA VAL A 101 12.62 -0.39 3.94
C VAL A 101 13.85 -0.14 3.08
N ALA A 102 13.94 1.02 2.44
CA ALA A 102 15.09 1.42 1.65
C ALA A 102 16.38 1.40 2.48
N ARG A 103 16.37 1.99 3.68
CA ARG A 103 17.48 1.99 4.65
C ARG A 103 17.91 0.57 5.03
N THR A 104 16.92 -0.29 5.30
CA THR A 104 17.15 -1.69 5.68
C THR A 104 17.84 -2.47 4.56
N LEU A 105 17.43 -2.24 3.31
CA LEU A 105 17.92 -2.98 2.15
C LEU A 105 19.15 -2.34 1.47
N ALA A 106 19.52 -1.11 1.79
CA ALA A 106 20.52 -0.30 1.07
C ALA A 106 21.87 -1.01 0.83
N ARG A 107 22.27 -1.90 1.74
CA ARG A 107 23.55 -2.62 1.68
C ARG A 107 23.41 -4.09 1.27
N GLU A 108 22.19 -4.56 1.05
CA GLU A 108 21.93 -5.94 0.68
C GLU A 108 22.07 -6.12 -0.83
N ARG A 109 22.72 -7.20 -1.25
CA ARG A 109 22.93 -7.50 -2.67
C ARG A 109 22.27 -8.80 -3.12
N ALA A 110 21.90 -9.69 -2.18
CA ALA A 110 21.32 -10.99 -2.51
C ALA A 110 20.04 -10.85 -3.34
N GLY A 111 19.95 -11.62 -4.42
CA GLY A 111 18.81 -11.69 -5.29
C GLY A 111 18.66 -10.47 -6.24
N ARG A 112 17.44 -10.21 -6.69
CA ARG A 112 17.09 -9.12 -7.63
C ARG A 112 17.31 -7.74 -7.02
N GLY A 113 17.56 -6.75 -7.88
CA GLY A 113 17.61 -5.35 -7.46
C GLY A 113 16.27 -4.86 -6.90
N VAL A 114 16.34 -3.77 -6.11
CA VAL A 114 15.14 -3.07 -5.61
C VAL A 114 15.12 -1.65 -6.16
N ILE A 115 13.98 -1.25 -6.72
CA ILE A 115 13.70 0.14 -7.08
C ILE A 115 12.79 0.70 -5.98
N VAL A 116 13.26 1.75 -5.31
CA VAL A 116 12.48 2.53 -4.36
C VAL A 116 11.85 3.68 -5.13
N ALA A 117 10.53 3.81 -5.10
CA ALA A 117 9.79 4.77 -5.89
C ALA A 117 8.81 5.56 -5.02
N ALA A 118 9.10 6.84 -4.77
CA ALA A 118 8.12 7.78 -4.25
C ALA A 118 7.47 8.48 -5.45
N PHE A 119 6.20 8.21 -5.69
CA PHE A 119 5.43 8.72 -6.81
C PHE A 119 4.85 10.11 -6.51
N ASP A 120 4.69 10.93 -7.56
CA ASP A 120 4.05 12.25 -7.52
C ASP A 120 2.79 12.25 -8.38
N GLY A 121 1.76 13.00 -8.02
CA GLY A 121 0.55 13.14 -8.81
C GLY A 121 -0.40 11.94 -8.74
N GLU A 122 -0.46 11.26 -7.62
CA GLU A 122 -1.47 10.22 -7.37
C GLU A 122 -2.84 10.86 -7.12
N GLU A 123 -2.90 11.96 -6.42
CA GLU A 123 -4.10 12.62 -5.93
C GLU A 123 -4.89 13.38 -7.01
N PRO A 124 -6.18 13.63 -6.79
CA PRO A 124 -6.97 14.51 -7.68
C PRO A 124 -6.32 15.89 -7.90
N PRO A 125 -6.34 16.39 -9.14
CA PRO A 125 -7.11 15.95 -10.29
C PRO A 125 -6.40 14.92 -11.18
N PHE A 126 -5.25 14.40 -10.76
CA PHE A 126 -4.40 13.52 -11.56
C PHE A 126 -4.78 12.04 -11.40
N PHE A 127 -5.46 11.69 -10.31
CA PHE A 127 -5.91 10.36 -9.95
C PHE A 127 -6.56 9.61 -11.12
N MET A 128 -6.11 8.39 -11.37
CA MET A 128 -6.57 7.50 -12.46
C MET A 128 -6.47 8.12 -13.87
N THR A 129 -5.61 9.12 -14.04
CA THR A 129 -5.30 9.71 -15.35
C THR A 129 -3.89 9.34 -15.79
N GLY A 130 -3.55 9.62 -17.07
CA GLY A 130 -2.18 9.47 -17.57
C GLY A 130 -1.15 10.45 -16.96
N ALA A 131 -1.57 11.29 -16.01
CA ALA A 131 -0.73 12.27 -15.33
C ALA A 131 -0.11 11.76 -14.03
N MET A 132 -0.48 10.57 -13.56
CA MET A 132 0.09 9.96 -12.36
C MET A 132 1.58 9.62 -12.54
N GLY A 133 2.35 9.79 -11.48
CA GLY A 133 3.77 9.42 -11.44
C GLY A 133 4.02 7.95 -11.70
N SER A 134 3.17 7.06 -11.21
CA SER A 134 3.23 5.64 -11.51
C SER A 134 3.02 5.31 -12.99
N GLN A 135 2.14 6.04 -13.68
CA GLN A 135 1.96 5.90 -15.13
C GLN A 135 3.21 6.36 -15.88
N ALA A 136 3.81 7.49 -15.47
CA ALA A 136 5.06 7.97 -16.03
C ALA A 136 6.22 6.98 -15.79
N PHE A 137 6.28 6.38 -14.59
CA PHE A 137 7.26 5.35 -14.26
C PHE A 137 7.11 4.12 -15.18
N VAL A 138 5.93 3.57 -15.32
CA VAL A 138 5.68 2.38 -16.14
C VAL A 138 5.93 2.66 -17.64
N ALA A 139 5.68 3.89 -18.08
CA ALA A 139 5.96 4.31 -19.47
C ALA A 139 7.47 4.42 -19.76
N ALA A 140 8.26 4.85 -18.80
CA ALA A 140 9.71 5.06 -18.96
C ALA A 140 10.47 4.71 -17.65
N PRO A 141 10.49 3.43 -17.22
CA PRO A 141 11.19 3.03 -16.01
C PRO A 141 12.72 3.19 -16.16
N PRO A 142 13.46 3.30 -15.04
CA PRO A 142 14.93 3.47 -15.07
C PRO A 142 15.69 2.20 -15.49
N VAL A 143 14.97 1.11 -15.69
CA VAL A 143 15.48 -0.20 -16.13
C VAL A 143 14.58 -0.74 -17.24
N PRO A 144 14.99 -1.72 -18.05
CA PRO A 144 14.09 -2.34 -19.03
C PRO A 144 12.83 -2.88 -18.33
N ARG A 145 11.65 -2.47 -18.80
CA ARG A 145 10.37 -2.79 -18.16
C ARG A 145 10.14 -4.29 -17.96
N GLU A 146 10.58 -5.10 -18.93
CA GLU A 146 10.51 -6.57 -18.91
C GLU A 146 11.35 -7.20 -17.80
N THR A 147 12.24 -6.43 -17.15
CA THR A 147 13.04 -6.90 -16.01
C THR A 147 12.41 -6.54 -14.67
N ILE A 148 11.25 -5.87 -14.67
CA ILE A 148 10.49 -5.58 -13.44
C ILE A 148 9.59 -6.78 -13.16
N ASP A 149 9.97 -7.58 -12.17
CA ASP A 149 9.30 -8.84 -11.84
C ASP A 149 8.12 -8.66 -10.88
N PHE A 150 8.13 -7.58 -10.08
CA PHE A 150 7.13 -7.39 -9.05
C PHE A 150 7.08 -5.95 -8.53
N MET A 151 5.90 -5.52 -8.05
CA MET A 151 5.73 -4.24 -7.40
C MET A 151 4.96 -4.38 -6.08
N VAL A 152 5.41 -3.71 -5.03
CA VAL A 152 4.62 -3.47 -3.81
C VAL A 152 4.25 -2.01 -3.73
N CYS A 153 2.95 -1.73 -3.72
CA CYS A 153 2.37 -0.41 -3.50
C CYS A 153 1.86 -0.29 -2.07
N MET A 154 2.03 0.87 -1.47
CA MET A 154 1.51 1.15 -0.12
C MET A 154 0.70 2.44 -0.14
N ASP A 155 -0.46 2.37 0.51
CA ASP A 155 -1.34 3.52 0.70
C ASP A 155 -2.19 3.32 1.95
N LEU A 156 -2.36 4.40 2.77
CA LEU A 156 -3.16 4.35 4.01
C LEU A 156 -2.69 3.25 4.97
N VAL A 157 -1.40 3.21 5.32
CA VAL A 157 -0.83 2.16 6.17
C VAL A 157 -0.52 2.60 7.60
N GLY A 158 -0.84 3.85 7.94
CA GLY A 158 -0.38 4.49 9.17
C GLY A 158 -1.35 4.41 10.34
N HIS A 159 -2.65 4.25 10.11
CA HIS A 159 -3.64 4.25 11.18
C HIS A 159 -3.94 2.84 11.71
N ARG A 160 -4.46 2.78 12.94
CA ARG A 160 -5.01 1.57 13.53
C ARG A 160 -6.46 1.39 13.07
N LEU A 161 -6.85 0.19 12.68
CA LEU A 161 -8.24 -0.09 12.33
C LEU A 161 -9.17 -0.03 13.54
N GLY A 162 -10.31 0.61 13.35
CA GLY A 162 -11.35 0.73 14.37
C GLY A 162 -10.98 1.65 15.53
N SER A 163 -11.80 1.65 16.56
CA SER A 163 -11.56 2.42 17.77
C SER A 163 -10.49 1.78 18.67
N ALA A 164 -10.04 2.50 19.70
CA ALA A 164 -9.12 1.96 20.72
C ALA A 164 -9.66 0.74 21.48
N LEU A 165 -10.94 0.43 21.34
CA LEU A 165 -11.59 -0.72 22.00
C LEU A 165 -11.50 -2.02 21.19
N VAL A 166 -11.16 -1.96 19.91
CA VAL A 166 -11.01 -3.19 19.13
C VAL A 166 -9.72 -3.91 19.50
N PRO A 167 -9.73 -5.28 19.49
CA PRO A 167 -8.53 -6.07 19.76
C PRO A 167 -7.40 -5.78 18.76
N ASP A 168 -6.15 -6.01 19.18
CA ASP A 168 -4.96 -5.84 18.31
C ASP A 168 -5.04 -6.69 17.05
N ASP A 169 -5.66 -7.87 17.13
CA ASP A 169 -5.94 -8.73 15.96
C ASP A 169 -6.73 -8.04 14.83
N VAL A 170 -7.51 -7.03 15.16
CA VAL A 170 -8.21 -6.16 14.21
C VAL A 170 -7.42 -4.90 13.95
N GLY A 171 -7.01 -4.21 15.00
CA GLY A 171 -6.33 -2.91 14.92
C GLY A 171 -5.04 -2.94 14.10
N ASP A 172 -4.26 -3.99 14.26
CA ASP A 172 -2.96 -4.16 13.58
C ASP A 172 -3.09 -4.68 12.13
N THR A 173 -4.32 -4.85 11.63
CA THR A 173 -4.55 -5.39 10.28
C THR A 173 -4.06 -4.42 9.18
N LEU A 174 -3.40 -4.99 8.17
CA LEU A 174 -3.23 -4.47 6.82
C LEU A 174 -3.81 -5.47 5.83
N PHE A 175 -4.47 -4.99 4.80
CA PHE A 175 -4.91 -5.82 3.69
C PHE A 175 -3.87 -5.84 2.58
N ALA A 176 -3.64 -7.01 1.98
CA ALA A 176 -2.76 -7.25 0.86
C ALA A 176 -3.60 -7.71 -0.33
N LEU A 177 -3.81 -6.83 -1.30
CA LEU A 177 -4.56 -7.05 -2.54
C LEU A 177 -3.59 -7.40 -3.67
N GLY A 178 -3.99 -8.25 -4.60
CA GLY A 178 -3.20 -8.61 -5.79
C GLY A 178 -2.29 -9.82 -5.59
N ALA A 179 -2.27 -10.45 -4.42
CA ALA A 179 -1.51 -11.67 -4.19
C ALA A 179 -1.96 -12.83 -5.11
N GLU A 180 -3.24 -12.88 -5.48
CA GLU A 180 -3.83 -13.81 -6.42
C GLU A 180 -3.42 -13.52 -7.87
N ARG A 181 -3.07 -12.26 -8.18
CA ARG A 181 -2.57 -11.81 -9.50
C ARG A 181 -1.08 -12.06 -9.71
N SER A 182 -0.39 -12.51 -8.66
CA SER A 182 1.07 -12.63 -8.61
C SER A 182 1.45 -14.05 -8.23
N ALA A 183 1.88 -14.85 -9.21
CA ALA A 183 2.06 -16.29 -9.03
C ALA A 183 2.99 -16.65 -7.85
N GLY A 184 2.49 -17.46 -6.92
CA GLY A 184 3.22 -17.90 -5.73
C GLY A 184 3.35 -16.83 -4.62
N THR A 185 2.71 -15.67 -4.75
CA THR A 185 2.74 -14.61 -3.73
C THR A 185 1.72 -14.86 -2.62
N ALA A 186 0.54 -15.40 -2.94
CA ALA A 186 -0.50 -15.70 -1.95
C ALA A 186 -0.03 -16.65 -0.81
N PRO A 187 0.70 -17.75 -1.08
CA PRO A 187 1.29 -18.58 -0.02
C PRO A 187 2.33 -17.83 0.82
N LEU A 188 3.13 -16.96 0.21
CA LEU A 188 4.13 -16.16 0.93
C LEU A 188 3.46 -15.18 1.89
N VAL A 189 2.45 -14.43 1.44
CA VAL A 189 1.67 -13.53 2.32
C VAL A 189 1.03 -14.33 3.46
N ALA A 190 0.43 -15.49 3.18
CA ALA A 190 -0.16 -16.35 4.21
C ALA A 190 0.88 -16.83 5.25
N THR A 191 2.07 -17.20 4.80
CA THR A 191 3.19 -17.60 5.69
C THR A 191 3.63 -16.45 6.57
N LEU A 192 3.70 -15.23 6.03
CA LEU A 192 4.16 -14.05 6.75
C LEU A 192 3.05 -13.32 7.52
N LYS A 193 1.79 -13.73 7.43
CA LYS A 193 0.60 -13.06 7.98
C LYS A 193 0.79 -12.51 9.39
N ARG A 194 1.40 -13.28 10.31
CA ARG A 194 1.57 -12.94 11.75
C ARG A 194 3.01 -13.06 12.22
N THR A 195 3.99 -13.00 11.33
CA THR A 195 5.41 -13.20 11.70
C THR A 195 6.04 -11.97 12.33
N THR A 196 5.44 -10.79 12.14
CA THR A 196 5.95 -9.52 12.65
C THR A 196 4.99 -8.98 13.71
N PRO A 197 5.38 -8.90 15.00
CA PRO A 197 4.53 -8.29 16.03
C PRO A 197 4.17 -6.85 15.70
N GLY A 198 2.90 -6.48 15.90
CA GLY A 198 2.35 -5.15 15.65
C GLY A 198 1.83 -4.92 14.22
N VAL A 199 1.80 -5.97 13.39
CA VAL A 199 1.11 -5.94 12.09
C VAL A 199 0.60 -7.34 11.73
N ILE A 200 -0.60 -7.41 11.18
CA ILE A 200 -1.22 -8.62 10.66
C ILE A 200 -1.61 -8.35 9.21
N VAL A 201 -0.97 -9.05 8.27
CA VAL A 201 -1.23 -8.85 6.84
C VAL A 201 -2.22 -9.90 6.34
N ARG A 202 -3.42 -9.43 6.00
CA ARG A 202 -4.55 -10.25 5.52
C ARG A 202 -4.71 -10.13 4.02
N ARG A 203 -4.95 -11.24 3.35
CA ARG A 203 -5.19 -11.23 1.90
C ARG A 203 -6.61 -10.76 1.58
N ALA A 204 -6.71 -9.93 0.55
CA ALA A 204 -7.99 -9.61 -0.08
C ALA A 204 -7.83 -9.66 -1.61
N ASP A 205 -8.88 -10.04 -2.31
CA ASP A 205 -8.90 -10.08 -3.77
C ASP A 205 -8.91 -8.65 -4.34
N ALA A 206 -8.06 -8.39 -5.33
CA ALA A 206 -7.95 -7.07 -5.93
C ALA A 206 -9.18 -6.68 -6.77
N ASP A 207 -9.96 -7.64 -7.27
CA ASP A 207 -11.17 -7.37 -8.06
C ASP A 207 -12.38 -6.94 -7.22
N ILE A 208 -12.31 -7.06 -5.87
CA ILE A 208 -13.44 -6.70 -4.99
C ILE A 208 -13.71 -5.20 -4.99
N ILE A 209 -12.67 -4.40 -5.17
CA ILE A 209 -12.75 -2.94 -5.24
C ILE A 209 -12.12 -2.44 -6.54
N PRO A 210 -12.57 -1.30 -7.09
CA PRO A 210 -11.87 -0.70 -8.23
C PRO A 210 -10.43 -0.34 -7.85
N PRO A 211 -9.50 -0.23 -8.82
CA PRO A 211 -8.15 0.25 -8.55
C PRO A 211 -8.17 1.61 -7.84
N LEU A 212 -7.39 1.73 -6.76
CA LEU A 212 -7.45 2.88 -5.83
C LEU A 212 -6.12 3.60 -5.62
N SER A 213 -5.03 3.19 -6.29
CA SER A 213 -3.72 3.82 -6.10
C SER A 213 -2.75 3.46 -7.24
N ASP A 214 -1.48 3.77 -7.08
CA ASP A 214 -0.38 3.61 -8.06
C ASP A 214 -0.22 2.20 -8.63
N TYR A 215 -0.68 1.16 -7.94
CA TYR A 215 -0.61 -0.21 -8.45
C TYR A 215 -1.41 -0.44 -9.74
N ASP A 216 -2.41 0.39 -10.06
CA ASP A 216 -3.17 0.30 -11.31
C ASP A 216 -2.27 0.40 -12.55
N ALA A 217 -1.26 1.25 -12.52
CA ALA A 217 -0.31 1.38 -13.63
C ALA A 217 0.43 0.06 -13.91
N PHE A 218 0.82 -0.66 -12.86
CA PHE A 218 1.50 -1.94 -12.94
C PHE A 218 0.54 -3.06 -13.34
N TRP A 219 -0.67 -3.06 -12.78
CA TRP A 219 -1.72 -4.00 -13.15
C TRP A 219 -2.02 -3.94 -14.66
N ARG A 220 -2.27 -2.73 -15.18
CA ARG A 220 -2.51 -2.52 -16.65
C ARG A 220 -1.31 -2.93 -17.51
N ALA A 221 -0.11 -2.78 -17.01
CA ALA A 221 1.11 -3.24 -17.67
C ALA A 221 1.36 -4.74 -17.50
N ARG A 222 0.49 -5.49 -16.78
CA ARG A 222 0.62 -6.91 -16.46
C ARG A 222 1.91 -7.23 -15.66
N ILE A 223 2.36 -6.27 -14.86
CA ILE A 223 3.43 -6.48 -13.89
C ILE A 223 2.76 -6.98 -12.59
N PRO A 224 3.21 -8.11 -12.03
CA PRO A 224 2.72 -8.63 -10.77
C PRO A 224 2.82 -7.59 -9.66
N PHE A 225 1.82 -7.53 -8.77
CA PHE A 225 1.79 -6.52 -7.73
C PHE A 225 1.21 -7.04 -6.41
N LEU A 226 1.50 -6.29 -5.35
CA LEU A 226 0.83 -6.35 -4.06
C LEU A 226 0.51 -4.94 -3.61
N PHE A 227 -0.73 -4.66 -3.28
CA PHE A 227 -1.17 -3.41 -2.70
C PHE A 227 -1.44 -3.59 -1.21
N LEU A 228 -0.75 -2.81 -0.36
CA LEU A 228 -0.92 -2.84 1.08
C LEU A 228 -1.68 -1.60 1.54
N SER A 229 -2.78 -1.81 2.26
CA SER A 229 -3.61 -0.74 2.81
C SER A 229 -4.33 -1.19 4.08
N ALA A 230 -4.56 -0.28 5.01
CA ALA A 230 -5.51 -0.46 6.10
C ALA A 230 -6.96 -0.09 5.68
N GLY A 231 -7.15 0.46 4.47
CA GLY A 231 -8.40 1.07 4.06
C GLY A 231 -8.49 2.53 4.53
N ARG A 232 -9.65 3.15 4.32
CA ARG A 232 -9.86 4.56 4.65
C ARG A 232 -10.18 4.76 6.13
N SER A 233 -9.51 5.72 6.75
CA SER A 233 -9.86 6.22 8.07
C SER A 233 -10.99 7.27 7.98
N ARG A 234 -11.57 7.65 9.14
CA ARG A 234 -12.57 8.75 9.19
C ARG A 234 -12.03 10.10 8.74
N VAL A 235 -10.72 10.29 8.86
CA VAL A 235 -10.06 11.56 8.54
C VAL A 235 -9.50 11.55 7.11
N TYR A 236 -9.72 10.47 6.35
CA TYR A 236 -9.32 10.38 4.95
C TYR A 236 -9.84 11.57 4.14
N HIS A 237 -8.96 12.25 3.41
CA HIS A 237 -9.24 13.44 2.61
C HIS A 237 -9.88 14.59 3.41
N THR A 238 -9.47 14.74 4.68
CA THR A 238 -9.84 15.88 5.52
C THR A 238 -8.62 16.59 6.10
N PRO A 239 -8.75 17.85 6.57
CA PRO A 239 -7.66 18.56 7.26
C PRO A 239 -7.25 17.90 8.59
N GLU A 240 -8.04 16.99 9.12
CA GLU A 240 -7.79 16.26 10.35
C GLU A 240 -6.89 15.02 10.16
N ASP A 241 -6.48 14.68 8.92
CA ASP A 241 -5.47 13.65 8.66
C ASP A 241 -4.07 14.19 9.05
N THR A 242 -3.78 14.11 10.33
CA THR A 242 -2.61 14.69 11.00
C THR A 242 -1.76 13.62 11.67
N PRO A 243 -0.44 13.87 11.92
CA PRO A 243 0.47 12.88 12.49
C PRO A 243 0.05 12.27 13.84
N ASP A 244 -0.76 12.98 14.63
CA ASP A 244 -1.28 12.48 15.92
C ASP A 244 -2.36 11.38 15.78
N LYS A 245 -2.85 11.14 14.57
CA LYS A 245 -3.81 10.05 14.26
C LYS A 245 -3.14 8.74 13.92
N LEU A 246 -1.81 8.75 13.77
CA LEU A 246 -1.05 7.59 13.30
C LEU A 246 -0.64 6.66 14.45
N ASP A 247 -0.55 5.38 14.15
CA ASP A 247 0.03 4.35 15.00
C ASP A 247 1.50 4.11 14.63
N LEU A 248 2.42 4.84 15.25
CA LEU A 248 3.85 4.72 14.98
C LEU A 248 4.42 3.31 15.21
N PRO A 249 4.01 2.54 16.26
CA PRO A 249 4.35 1.13 16.39
C PRO A 249 3.95 0.27 15.19
N LYS A 250 2.73 0.45 14.66
CA LYS A 250 2.24 -0.27 13.48
C LYS A 250 3.03 0.10 12.23
N ILE A 251 3.32 1.38 12.01
CA ILE A 251 4.17 1.86 10.90
C ILE A 251 5.55 1.18 10.95
N ALA A 252 6.18 1.13 12.13
CA ALA A 252 7.47 0.47 12.30
C ALA A 252 7.38 -1.04 12.07
N ALA A 253 6.30 -1.69 12.49
CA ALA A 253 6.04 -3.11 12.24
C ALA A 253 5.82 -3.38 10.75
N THR A 254 5.06 -2.53 10.06
CA THR A 254 4.84 -2.60 8.61
C THR A 254 6.16 -2.53 7.84
N ALA A 255 7.06 -1.62 8.21
CA ALA A 255 8.38 -1.54 7.58
C ALA A 255 9.21 -2.82 7.75
N ARG A 256 9.19 -3.42 8.94
CA ARG A 256 9.89 -4.70 9.20
C ARG A 256 9.28 -5.86 8.40
N TRP A 257 7.95 -5.95 8.39
CA TRP A 257 7.23 -6.95 7.61
C TRP A 257 7.56 -6.82 6.12
N LEU A 258 7.45 -5.61 5.59
CA LEU A 258 7.69 -5.35 4.18
C LEU A 258 9.14 -5.64 3.78
N ALA A 259 10.13 -5.27 4.59
CA ALA A 259 11.52 -5.63 4.33
C ALA A 259 11.70 -7.15 4.25
N THR A 260 11.04 -7.92 5.13
CA THR A 260 11.05 -9.39 5.12
C THR A 260 10.39 -9.94 3.86
N PHE A 261 9.23 -9.38 3.48
CA PHE A 261 8.51 -9.77 2.27
C PHE A 261 9.32 -9.48 1.00
N VAL A 262 9.94 -8.30 0.91
CA VAL A 262 10.78 -7.90 -0.23
C VAL A 262 12.01 -8.82 -0.34
N ARG A 263 12.68 -9.18 0.77
CA ARG A 263 13.79 -10.16 0.74
C ARG A 263 13.32 -11.49 0.17
N ALA A 264 12.25 -12.05 0.73
CA ALA A 264 11.70 -13.33 0.26
C ALA A 264 11.28 -13.29 -1.22
N THR A 265 10.83 -12.12 -1.70
CA THR A 265 10.41 -11.92 -3.10
C THR A 265 11.61 -11.81 -4.03
N ARG A 266 12.61 -11.00 -3.68
CA ARG A 266 13.79 -10.74 -4.52
C ARG A 266 14.73 -11.92 -4.62
N GLU A 267 14.74 -12.83 -3.62
CA GLU A 267 15.60 -14.03 -3.54
C GLU A 267 14.95 -15.27 -4.17
N ARG A 268 13.78 -15.15 -4.79
CA ARG A 268 13.15 -16.28 -5.49
C ARG A 268 13.98 -16.71 -6.70
N ALA A 269 14.09 -18.03 -6.89
CA ALA A 269 14.76 -18.57 -8.05
C ALA A 269 14.13 -18.14 -9.38
N GLU A 270 12.77 -18.14 -9.43
CA GLU A 270 12.05 -17.78 -10.64
C GLU A 270 11.36 -16.41 -10.50
N PRO A 271 11.27 -15.63 -11.59
CA PRO A 271 10.45 -14.40 -11.63
C PRO A 271 9.00 -14.68 -11.24
N ILE A 272 8.35 -13.66 -10.67
CA ILE A 272 6.92 -13.74 -10.39
C ILE A 272 6.15 -13.49 -11.68
N ALA A 273 5.38 -14.47 -12.14
CA ALA A 273 4.53 -14.33 -13.31
C ALA A 273 3.21 -13.64 -12.95
N PHE A 274 2.72 -12.79 -13.84
CA PHE A 274 1.38 -12.22 -13.72
C PHE A 274 0.32 -13.30 -13.96
N ALA A 275 -0.62 -13.45 -13.01
CA ALA A 275 -1.70 -14.43 -13.06
C ALA A 275 -2.98 -13.76 -13.57
N GLU A 276 -3.28 -13.92 -14.86
CA GLU A 276 -4.43 -13.30 -15.54
C GLU A 276 -5.78 -13.60 -14.90
N HIS A 277 -5.95 -14.84 -14.44
CA HIS A 277 -7.20 -15.37 -13.89
C HIS A 277 -7.05 -15.74 -12.42
N GLY A 278 -6.18 -15.01 -11.70
CA GLY A 278 -6.06 -15.19 -10.26
C GLY A 278 -7.39 -14.95 -9.57
N CYS A 279 -7.61 -15.64 -8.44
CA CYS A 279 -8.84 -15.60 -7.68
C CYS A 279 -8.51 -15.63 -6.20
N GLY A 280 -9.03 -14.68 -5.45
CA GLY A 280 -8.80 -14.52 -4.01
C GLY A 280 -10.08 -14.46 -3.17
N GLU A 281 -11.29 -14.60 -3.76
CA GLU A 281 -12.56 -14.37 -3.07
C GLU A 281 -12.73 -15.30 -1.86
N ALA A 282 -12.41 -16.60 -2.00
CA ALA A 282 -12.46 -17.52 -0.87
C ALA A 282 -11.51 -17.11 0.26
N ALA A 283 -10.29 -16.68 -0.08
CA ALA A 283 -9.32 -16.20 0.90
C ALA A 283 -9.80 -14.91 1.58
N THR A 284 -10.38 -13.98 0.82
CA THR A 284 -11.00 -12.77 1.36
C THR A 284 -12.09 -13.10 2.36
N LEU A 285 -12.99 -14.04 2.01
CA LEU A 285 -14.07 -14.46 2.90
C LEU A 285 -13.54 -15.12 4.17
N ASP A 286 -12.47 -15.91 4.09
CA ASP A 286 -11.81 -16.49 5.26
C ASP A 286 -11.23 -15.38 6.17
N GLU A 287 -10.55 -14.37 5.61
CA GLU A 287 -9.97 -13.23 6.37
C GLU A 287 -11.06 -12.33 6.97
N VAL A 288 -12.12 -12.03 6.23
CA VAL A 288 -13.29 -11.29 6.73
C VAL A 288 -13.99 -12.06 7.85
N GLY A 289 -14.13 -13.38 7.69
CA GLY A 289 -14.69 -14.25 8.73
C GLY A 289 -13.89 -14.20 10.03
N GLU A 290 -12.56 -14.27 9.97
CA GLU A 290 -11.71 -14.12 11.16
C GLU A 290 -11.92 -12.77 11.85
N LEU A 291 -11.95 -11.66 11.09
CA LEU A 291 -12.18 -10.32 11.64
C LEU A 291 -13.55 -10.22 12.32
N LEU A 292 -14.61 -10.71 11.67
CA LEU A 292 -15.97 -10.68 12.21
C LEU A 292 -16.11 -11.55 13.46
N HIS A 293 -15.46 -12.71 13.52
CA HIS A 293 -15.44 -13.54 14.74
C HIS A 293 -14.77 -12.82 15.91
N THR A 294 -13.68 -12.08 15.65
CA THR A 294 -13.01 -11.29 16.68
C THR A 294 -13.88 -10.11 17.14
N LEU A 295 -14.66 -9.51 16.23
CA LEU A 295 -15.52 -8.37 16.52
C LEU A 295 -16.91 -8.76 17.09
N ALA A 296 -17.39 -9.99 16.87
CA ALA A 296 -18.73 -10.43 17.28
C ALA A 296 -19.05 -10.19 18.78
N PRO A 297 -18.12 -10.39 19.73
CA PRO A 297 -18.37 -10.07 21.14
C PRO A 297 -18.58 -8.57 21.40
N LEU A 298 -18.17 -7.69 20.47
CA LEU A 298 -18.18 -6.23 20.61
C LEU A 298 -19.26 -5.57 19.73
N SER A 299 -19.77 -6.30 18.71
CA SER A 299 -20.66 -5.73 17.69
C SER A 299 -21.72 -6.71 17.24
N VAL A 300 -22.98 -6.39 17.53
CA VAL A 300 -24.15 -7.15 17.03
C VAL A 300 -24.16 -7.21 15.49
N LEU A 301 -23.66 -6.17 14.80
CA LEU A 301 -23.59 -6.17 13.33
C LEU A 301 -22.54 -7.16 12.83
N ALA A 302 -21.39 -7.28 13.52
CA ALA A 302 -20.37 -8.27 13.18
C ALA A 302 -20.90 -9.70 13.39
N GLU A 303 -21.58 -9.96 14.50
CA GLU A 303 -22.22 -11.25 14.76
C GLU A 303 -23.28 -11.60 13.69
N ALA A 304 -24.13 -10.63 13.36
CA ALA A 304 -25.19 -10.81 12.35
C ALA A 304 -24.65 -11.05 10.92
N ALA A 305 -23.44 -10.61 10.61
CA ALA A 305 -22.82 -10.79 9.30
C ALA A 305 -22.21 -12.20 9.09
N LEU A 306 -21.84 -12.90 10.15
CA LEU A 306 -21.16 -14.21 10.09
C LEU A 306 -21.90 -15.28 9.26
N PRO A 307 -23.24 -15.47 9.37
CA PRO A 307 -23.95 -16.43 8.51
C PRO A 307 -23.87 -16.08 7.02
N GLY A 308 -23.85 -14.79 6.67
CA GLY A 308 -23.68 -14.32 5.30
C GLY A 308 -22.31 -14.68 4.74
N VAL A 309 -21.25 -14.44 5.49
CA VAL A 309 -19.88 -14.84 5.13
C VAL A 309 -19.78 -16.33 4.93
N ALA A 310 -20.30 -17.14 5.87
CA ALA A 310 -20.27 -18.58 5.78
C ALA A 310 -21.03 -19.10 4.53
N ARG A 311 -22.17 -18.49 4.18
CA ARG A 311 -22.93 -18.82 2.98
C ARG A 311 -22.13 -18.47 1.71
N LEU A 312 -21.56 -17.29 1.62
CA LEU A 312 -20.74 -16.88 0.47
C LEU A 312 -19.52 -17.78 0.34
N ARG A 313 -18.85 -18.09 1.45
CA ARG A 313 -17.67 -18.98 1.46
C ARG A 313 -18.02 -20.38 0.98
N ALA A 314 -19.17 -20.93 1.39
CA ALA A 314 -19.66 -22.23 0.94
C ALA A 314 -20.08 -22.27 -0.54
N ALA A 315 -20.39 -21.10 -1.13
CA ALA A 315 -20.73 -20.96 -2.55
C ALA A 315 -19.51 -20.91 -3.47
N CYS A 316 -18.30 -20.69 -2.92
CA CYS A 316 -17.07 -20.72 -3.71
C CYS A 316 -16.82 -22.14 -4.28
N ASP A 317 -16.35 -22.18 -5.51
CA ASP A 317 -15.94 -23.40 -6.16
C ASP A 317 -14.59 -23.95 -5.61
N ARG A 318 -14.11 -25.07 -6.19
CA ARG A 318 -12.84 -25.70 -5.79
C ARG A 318 -11.60 -24.83 -6.04
N THR A 319 -11.69 -23.85 -6.93
CA THR A 319 -10.61 -22.88 -7.20
C THR A 319 -10.65 -21.70 -6.24
N GLY A 320 -11.71 -21.57 -5.45
CA GLY A 320 -11.96 -20.46 -4.54
C GLY A 320 -12.74 -19.31 -5.18
N ARG A 321 -13.26 -19.47 -6.40
CA ARG A 321 -14.04 -18.46 -7.10
C ARG A 321 -15.48 -18.43 -6.61
N LEU A 322 -15.94 -17.23 -6.29
CA LEU A 322 -17.34 -16.98 -5.98
C LEU A 322 -18.13 -16.79 -7.29
N PRO A 323 -19.34 -17.35 -7.44
CA PRO A 323 -20.18 -17.10 -8.61
C PRO A 323 -20.41 -15.60 -8.86
N ASP A 324 -20.36 -15.16 -10.10
CA ASP A 324 -20.48 -13.74 -10.50
C ASP A 324 -21.74 -13.09 -9.91
N ALA A 325 -22.86 -13.83 -9.81
CA ALA A 325 -24.11 -13.32 -9.22
C ALA A 325 -23.99 -12.97 -7.72
N LEU A 326 -22.99 -13.49 -7.01
CA LEU A 326 -22.77 -13.24 -5.59
C LEU A 326 -21.63 -12.26 -5.32
N GLN A 327 -20.86 -11.87 -6.32
CA GLN A 327 -19.76 -10.89 -6.16
C GLN A 327 -20.22 -9.54 -5.62
N PRO A 328 -21.38 -8.97 -6.03
CA PRO A 328 -21.87 -7.72 -5.43
C PRO A 328 -22.12 -7.82 -3.93
N GLU A 329 -22.52 -9.01 -3.42
CA GLU A 329 -22.70 -9.20 -1.98
C GLU A 329 -21.37 -9.21 -1.22
N LEU A 330 -20.32 -9.80 -1.80
CA LEU A 330 -18.97 -9.75 -1.23
C LEU A 330 -18.43 -8.34 -1.20
N THR A 331 -18.58 -7.58 -2.28
CA THR A 331 -18.19 -6.16 -2.36
C THR A 331 -18.92 -5.34 -1.29
N ASP A 332 -20.23 -5.48 -1.16
CA ASP A 332 -21.04 -4.78 -0.15
C ASP A 332 -20.61 -5.13 1.29
N LEU A 333 -20.30 -6.40 1.54
CA LEU A 333 -19.78 -6.86 2.83
C LEU A 333 -18.43 -6.21 3.17
N VAL A 334 -17.49 -6.18 2.23
CA VAL A 334 -16.16 -5.57 2.42
C VAL A 334 -16.28 -4.07 2.65
N MET A 335 -17.11 -3.38 1.86
CA MET A 335 -17.33 -1.93 2.00
C MET A 335 -17.99 -1.57 3.35
N LYS A 336 -18.91 -2.40 3.83
CA LYS A 336 -19.52 -2.22 5.16
C LYS A 336 -18.52 -2.47 6.28
N LEU A 337 -17.65 -3.47 6.14
CA LEU A 337 -16.60 -3.75 7.12
C LEU A 337 -15.59 -2.60 7.16
N GLU A 338 -15.11 -2.10 6.01
CA GLU A 338 -14.23 -0.94 5.92
C GLU A 338 -14.87 0.27 6.62
N SER A 339 -16.11 0.62 6.25
CA SER A 339 -16.83 1.74 6.86
C SER A 339 -17.01 1.60 8.37
N GLY A 340 -17.27 0.39 8.86
CA GLY A 340 -17.39 0.09 10.29
C GLY A 340 -16.06 0.16 11.05
N LEU A 341 -14.94 -0.06 10.37
CA LEU A 341 -13.58 -0.04 10.92
C LEU A 341 -12.81 1.26 10.62
N ALA A 342 -13.42 2.22 9.98
CA ALA A 342 -12.78 3.52 9.70
C ALA A 342 -12.39 4.31 10.97
N GLY A 343 -12.82 3.90 12.16
CA GLY A 343 -12.40 4.44 13.46
C GLY A 343 -13.37 5.44 14.08
#